data_f736c3cf0804b0bba5549c99725abaca
#
_entry.id   f736c3cf0804b0bba5549c99725abaca
#
_cell.length_a   1.000
_cell.length_b   1.000
_cell.length_c   1.000
_cell.angle_alpha   90.00
_cell.angle_beta   90.00
_cell.angle_gamma   90.00
#
_symmetry.space_group_name_H-M   'P 1'
#
loop_
_entity.id
_entity.type
_entity.pdbx_description
1 polymer ?
#
loop_
_entity_poly.entity_id
_entity_poly.type
_entity_poly.pdbx_seq_one_letter_code
_entity_poly.pdbx_strand_id
1 'polypeptide(L)'
;MEDITKSWQAIYLDETSLDAIVGEITKVLYDDGLYFISHKPNPDNSDIVISVYNENGKFMRKISHIGRANNEYLFLKEWDLNISNNEVLLYDGHTSRLLRYSYMNEFIGSYQLDSSFEQMSY
;
A
#
# COMPACT_ATOMS: atom_id res chain seq x y z
N MET A 1 13.85 3.78 14.07
CA MET A 1 12.48 3.37 13.93
C MET A 1 12.03 2.39 15.01
N GLU A 2 12.36 2.76 16.21
CA GLU A 2 11.96 1.95 17.37
C GLU A 2 10.44 1.77 17.43
N ASP A 3 9.71 2.83 17.08
CA ASP A 3 8.25 2.80 17.18
C ASP A 3 7.62 1.78 16.24
N ILE A 4 8.16 1.66 15.03
CA ILE A 4 7.62 0.69 14.09
C ILE A 4 7.87 -0.73 14.59
N THR A 5 9.05 -0.97 15.14
CA THR A 5 9.36 -2.28 15.69
C THR A 5 8.43 -2.63 16.86
N LYS A 6 8.20 -1.68 17.75
CA LYS A 6 7.30 -1.90 18.87
C LYS A 6 5.86 -2.13 18.41
N SER A 7 5.41 -1.32 17.44
CA SER A 7 4.06 -1.48 16.91
C SER A 7 3.90 -2.83 16.26
N TRP A 8 4.90 -3.25 15.51
CA TRP A 8 4.86 -4.55 14.86
C TRP A 8 4.75 -5.68 15.86
N GLN A 9 5.52 -5.60 16.94
CA GLN A 9 5.49 -6.62 17.97
C GLN A 9 4.17 -6.65 18.73
N ALA A 10 3.49 -5.52 18.82
CA ALA A 10 2.21 -5.43 19.50
C ALA A 10 1.04 -5.90 18.65
N ILE A 11 1.23 -6.06 17.35
CA ILE A 11 0.17 -6.51 16.46
C ILE A 11 0.10 -8.03 16.49
N TYR A 12 -0.94 -8.55 17.11
CA TYR A 12 -1.20 -9.98 17.09
C TYR A 12 -2.11 -10.28 15.93
N LEU A 13 -1.53 -10.86 14.89
CA LEU A 13 -2.30 -11.25 13.72
C LEU A 13 -3.02 -12.55 14.05
N ASP A 14 -4.33 -12.56 13.91
CA ASP A 14 -5.06 -13.80 14.10
C ASP A 14 -4.80 -14.74 12.92
N GLU A 15 -5.27 -15.97 13.01
CA GLU A 15 -4.98 -16.97 11.99
C GLU A 15 -5.55 -16.57 10.63
N THR A 16 -6.71 -15.91 10.61
CA THR A 16 -7.30 -15.48 9.34
C THR A 16 -6.51 -14.34 8.73
N SER A 17 -5.85 -13.54 9.56
CA SER A 17 -5.03 -12.42 9.07
C SER A 17 -3.70 -12.88 8.50
N LEU A 18 -3.20 -14.05 8.93
CA LEU A 18 -1.92 -14.54 8.41
C LEU A 18 -1.97 -14.78 6.91
N ASP A 19 -3.14 -15.12 6.37
CA ASP A 19 -3.29 -15.31 4.93
C ASP A 19 -3.21 -13.99 4.17
N ALA A 20 -3.42 -12.87 4.84
CA ALA A 20 -3.39 -11.57 4.18
C ALA A 20 -1.95 -11.05 4.01
N ILE A 21 -1.02 -11.48 4.86
CA ILE A 21 0.38 -11.11 4.74
C ILE A 21 1.17 -12.35 4.38
N VAL A 22 1.46 -12.48 3.09
CA VAL A 22 2.25 -13.56 2.56
C VAL A 22 3.47 -12.96 1.88
N GLY A 23 4.63 -13.56 2.11
CA GLY A 23 5.85 -13.12 1.47
C GLY A 23 6.51 -11.95 2.18
N GLU A 24 7.36 -11.27 1.46
CA GLU A 24 8.24 -10.25 2.01
C GLU A 24 7.51 -8.94 2.26
N ILE A 25 7.66 -8.39 3.48
CA ILE A 25 7.12 -7.08 3.81
C ILE A 25 8.09 -6.02 3.31
N THR A 26 7.59 -5.04 2.57
CA THR A 26 8.43 -4.01 1.99
C THR A 26 8.29 -2.64 2.67
N LYS A 27 7.14 -2.36 3.28
CA LYS A 27 6.94 -1.06 3.92
C LYS A 27 5.75 -1.11 4.86
N VAL A 28 5.85 -0.38 5.98
CA VAL A 28 4.75 -0.25 6.95
C VAL A 28 4.55 1.23 7.24
N LEU A 29 3.32 1.70 7.10
CA LEU A 29 2.93 3.05 7.50
C LEU A 29 1.73 2.99 8.42
N TYR A 30 1.59 3.98 9.28
CA TYR A 30 0.50 4.05 10.25
C TYR A 30 -0.14 5.42 10.21
N ASP A 31 -1.47 5.46 10.19
CA ASP A 31 -2.23 6.69 10.36
C ASP A 31 -3.65 6.36 10.75
N ASP A 32 -4.22 7.18 11.64
CA ASP A 32 -5.63 7.14 12.00
C ASP A 32 -6.08 5.75 12.47
N GLY A 33 -5.25 5.12 13.30
CA GLY A 33 -5.59 3.81 13.86
C GLY A 33 -5.45 2.65 12.89
N LEU A 34 -4.80 2.87 11.75
CA LEU A 34 -4.65 1.84 10.72
C LEU A 34 -3.18 1.62 10.40
N TYR A 35 -2.82 0.36 10.22
CA TYR A 35 -1.50 -0.03 9.73
C TYR A 35 -1.65 -0.45 8.27
N PHE A 36 -0.83 0.16 7.42
CA PHE A 36 -0.79 -0.16 5.99
C PHE A 36 0.52 -0.88 5.73
N ILE A 37 0.44 -2.12 5.28
CA ILE A 37 1.61 -2.97 5.13
C ILE A 37 1.69 -3.45 3.69
N SER A 38 2.73 -3.02 2.97
CA SER A 38 2.95 -3.52 1.61
C SER A 38 3.82 -4.77 1.66
N HIS A 39 3.47 -5.73 0.83
CA HIS A 39 4.20 -7.00 0.81
C HIS A 39 4.09 -7.66 -0.57
N LYS A 40 5.01 -8.57 -0.83
CA LYS A 40 5.05 -9.35 -2.06
C LYS A 40 4.49 -10.73 -1.78
N PRO A 41 3.24 -10.99 -2.17
CA PRO A 41 2.65 -12.30 -1.87
C PRO A 41 3.23 -13.43 -2.69
N ASN A 42 3.78 -13.15 -3.87
CA ASN A 42 4.34 -14.16 -4.75
C ASN A 42 5.80 -13.84 -5.03
N PRO A 43 6.76 -14.68 -4.58
CA PRO A 43 8.18 -14.40 -4.81
C PRO A 43 8.58 -14.50 -6.28
N ASP A 44 7.75 -15.12 -7.12
CA ASP A 44 8.07 -15.32 -8.53
C ASP A 44 7.74 -14.12 -9.41
N ASN A 45 7.08 -13.09 -8.86
CA ASN A 45 6.81 -11.88 -9.61
C ASN A 45 7.03 -10.67 -8.72
N SER A 46 6.79 -9.48 -9.27
CA SER A 46 7.02 -8.23 -8.55
C SER A 46 5.73 -7.57 -8.07
N ASP A 47 4.63 -8.33 -8.04
CA ASP A 47 3.36 -7.79 -7.57
C ASP A 47 3.45 -7.44 -6.09
N ILE A 48 3.01 -6.23 -5.76
CA ILE A 48 2.99 -5.75 -4.38
C ILE A 48 1.56 -5.34 -4.06
N VAL A 49 1.08 -5.80 -2.91
CA VAL A 49 -0.25 -5.45 -2.41
C VAL A 49 -0.11 -4.81 -1.05
N ILE A 50 -1.13 -4.07 -0.63
CA ILE A 50 -1.14 -3.41 0.67
C ILE A 50 -2.26 -4.01 1.50
N SER A 51 -1.90 -4.58 2.65
CA SER A 51 -2.87 -5.11 3.61
C SER A 51 -3.06 -4.08 4.71
N VAL A 52 -4.32 -3.86 5.10
CA VAL A 52 -4.66 -2.83 6.08
C VAL A 52 -5.19 -3.53 7.34
N TYR A 53 -4.59 -3.20 8.48
CA TYR A 53 -4.97 -3.72 9.80
C TYR A 53 -5.36 -2.58 10.71
N ASN A 54 -6.29 -2.83 11.63
CA ASN A 54 -6.57 -1.83 12.66
C ASN A 54 -5.53 -1.93 13.77
N GLU A 55 -5.60 -1.02 14.74
CA GLU A 55 -4.59 -0.96 15.79
C GLU A 55 -4.66 -2.12 16.76
N ASN A 56 -5.71 -2.94 16.69
CA ASN A 56 -5.81 -4.18 17.47
C ASN A 56 -5.20 -5.36 16.72
N GLY A 57 -4.66 -5.14 15.52
CA GLY A 57 -4.06 -6.19 14.73
C GLY A 57 -5.04 -6.98 13.89
N LYS A 58 -6.25 -6.50 13.78
CA LYS A 58 -7.28 -7.18 12.99
C LYS A 58 -7.21 -6.76 11.53
N PHE A 59 -7.23 -7.72 10.64
CA PHE A 59 -7.23 -7.47 9.19
C PHE A 59 -8.53 -6.77 8.78
N MET A 60 -8.40 -5.66 8.05
CA MET A 60 -9.55 -4.88 7.60
C MET A 60 -9.82 -5.06 6.12
N ARG A 61 -8.81 -4.90 5.29
CA ARG A 61 -8.98 -4.99 3.83
C ARG A 61 -7.64 -5.07 3.15
N LYS A 62 -7.68 -5.35 1.86
CA LYS A 62 -6.47 -5.42 1.04
C LYS A 62 -6.64 -4.50 -0.17
N ILE A 63 -5.62 -3.70 -0.42
CA ILE A 63 -5.54 -2.88 -1.62
C ILE A 63 -4.68 -3.66 -2.61
N SER A 64 -5.35 -4.24 -3.62
CA SER A 64 -4.70 -5.14 -4.56
C SER A 64 -5.37 -5.00 -5.92
N HIS A 65 -5.14 -3.86 -6.57
CA HIS A 65 -5.77 -3.53 -7.84
C HIS A 65 -4.77 -3.67 -8.97
N ILE A 66 -4.25 -4.88 -9.14
CA ILE A 66 -3.23 -5.15 -10.16
C ILE A 66 -3.90 -5.44 -11.48
N GLY A 67 -3.55 -4.68 -12.52
CA GLY A 67 -4.12 -4.84 -13.85
C GLY A 67 -3.88 -3.63 -14.71
N ARG A 68 -4.61 -3.55 -15.82
CA ARG A 68 -4.41 -2.50 -16.83
C ARG A 68 -5.54 -1.49 -16.91
N ALA A 69 -6.57 -1.64 -16.09
CA ALA A 69 -7.68 -0.69 -16.08
C ALA A 69 -7.24 0.63 -15.47
N ASN A 70 -8.05 1.66 -15.67
CA ASN A 70 -7.72 3.00 -15.21
C ASN A 70 -7.56 3.09 -13.69
N ASN A 71 -8.22 2.21 -12.96
CA ASN A 71 -8.14 2.15 -11.51
C ASN A 71 -7.22 1.03 -11.02
N GLU A 72 -6.32 0.56 -11.87
CA GLU A 72 -5.40 -0.52 -11.54
C GLU A 72 -3.96 -0.13 -11.83
N TYR A 73 -3.02 -0.83 -11.19
CA TYR A 73 -1.59 -0.59 -11.38
C TYR A 73 -0.92 -1.88 -11.82
N LEU A 74 0.18 -1.75 -12.57
CA LEU A 74 0.96 -2.89 -13.03
C LEU A 74 2.18 -3.14 -12.15
N PHE A 75 2.84 -2.09 -11.69
CA PHE A 75 4.01 -2.23 -10.84
C PHE A 75 4.00 -1.13 -9.79
N LEU A 76 3.72 -1.50 -8.55
CA LEU A 76 3.74 -0.55 -7.44
C LEU A 76 5.19 -0.24 -7.08
N LYS A 77 5.69 0.87 -7.60
CA LYS A 77 7.07 1.28 -7.37
C LYS A 77 7.23 1.98 -6.03
N GLU A 78 6.27 2.82 -5.68
CA GLU A 78 6.29 3.56 -4.43
C GLU A 78 4.86 3.85 -4.00
N TRP A 79 4.67 4.06 -2.72
CA TRP A 79 3.36 4.45 -2.20
C TRP A 79 3.54 5.23 -0.91
N ASP A 80 2.53 6.02 -0.57
CA ASP A 80 2.58 6.84 0.62
C ASP A 80 1.15 7.14 1.05
N LEU A 81 1.01 7.79 2.21
CA LEU A 81 -0.28 8.21 2.72
C LEU A 81 -0.40 9.72 2.62
N ASN A 82 -1.55 10.19 2.17
CA ASN A 82 -1.91 11.59 2.27
C ASN A 82 -2.80 11.74 3.49
N ILE A 83 -2.19 12.03 4.64
CA ILE A 83 -2.90 12.00 5.92
C ILE A 83 -3.95 13.11 6.02
N SER A 84 -3.76 14.21 5.29
CA SER A 84 -4.73 15.30 5.30
C SER A 84 -6.07 14.90 4.72
N ASN A 85 -6.07 14.00 3.75
CA ASN A 85 -7.27 13.58 3.03
C ASN A 85 -7.62 12.12 3.27
N ASN A 86 -6.86 11.41 4.09
CA ASN A 86 -7.04 9.97 4.34
C ASN A 86 -7.03 9.17 3.04
N GLU A 87 -5.96 9.37 2.27
CA GLU A 87 -5.79 8.71 0.99
C GLU A 87 -4.49 7.92 0.94
N VAL A 88 -4.53 6.82 0.20
CA VAL A 88 -3.33 6.06 -0.13
C VAL A 88 -2.94 6.44 -1.55
N LEU A 89 -1.70 6.86 -1.73
CA LEU A 89 -1.16 7.27 -3.02
C LEU A 89 -0.28 6.14 -3.55
N LEU A 90 -0.61 5.63 -4.72
CA LEU A 90 0.13 4.53 -5.34
C LEU A 90 0.78 5.03 -6.61
N TYR A 91 2.09 4.87 -6.72
CA TYR A 91 2.80 5.21 -7.94
C TYR A 91 3.11 3.95 -8.74
N ASP A 92 2.52 3.87 -9.95
CA ASP A 92 2.75 2.78 -10.87
C ASP A 92 3.97 3.11 -11.73
N GLY A 93 5.07 2.44 -11.47
CA GLY A 93 6.32 2.69 -12.19
C GLY A 93 6.31 2.19 -13.62
N HIS A 94 5.38 1.31 -13.97
CA HIS A 94 5.30 0.80 -15.33
C HIS A 94 4.60 1.78 -16.26
N THR A 95 3.53 2.42 -15.78
CA THR A 95 2.74 3.34 -16.59
C THR A 95 2.99 4.80 -16.25
N SER A 96 3.81 5.07 -15.23
CA SER A 96 4.08 6.43 -14.74
C SER A 96 2.81 7.16 -14.34
N ARG A 97 1.92 6.45 -13.65
CA ARG A 97 0.67 7.02 -13.17
C ARG A 97 0.64 7.05 -11.65
N LEU A 98 0.02 8.09 -11.11
CA LEU A 98 -0.27 8.17 -9.69
C LEU A 98 -1.74 7.85 -9.49
N LEU A 99 -2.03 6.85 -8.64
CA LEU A 99 -3.39 6.46 -8.33
C LEU A 99 -3.71 6.87 -6.91
N ARG A 100 -4.94 7.32 -6.67
CA ARG A 100 -5.41 7.72 -5.35
C ARG A 100 -6.57 6.84 -4.93
N TYR A 101 -6.46 6.26 -3.75
CA TYR A 101 -7.52 5.47 -3.13
C TYR A 101 -7.81 6.03 -1.74
N SER A 102 -9.06 5.96 -1.30
CA SER A 102 -9.35 6.29 0.09
C SER A 102 -8.80 5.20 1.00
N TYR A 103 -8.73 5.50 2.31
CA TYR A 103 -8.36 4.46 3.28
C TYR A 103 -9.35 3.30 3.27
N MET A 104 -10.54 3.53 2.74
CA MET A 104 -11.57 2.48 2.61
C MET A 104 -11.48 1.73 1.28
N ASN A 105 -10.38 1.92 0.55
CA ASN A 105 -10.11 1.21 -0.70
C ASN A 105 -11.02 1.64 -1.86
N GLU A 106 -11.47 2.88 -1.83
CA GLU A 106 -12.29 3.43 -2.91
C GLU A 106 -11.41 4.24 -3.86
N PHE A 107 -11.54 3.97 -5.15
CA PHE A 107 -10.74 4.67 -6.15
C PHE A 107 -11.21 6.13 -6.26
N ILE A 108 -10.24 7.05 -6.17
CA ILE A 108 -10.53 8.48 -6.24
C ILE A 108 -10.15 9.05 -7.59
N GLY A 109 -8.98 8.66 -8.11
CA GLY A 109 -8.53 9.17 -9.39
C GLY A 109 -7.16 8.66 -9.76
N SER A 110 -6.79 8.81 -11.01
CA SER A 110 -5.45 8.50 -11.47
C SER A 110 -4.96 9.64 -12.36
N TYR A 111 -3.64 9.86 -12.33
CA TYR A 111 -3.03 10.98 -13.01
C TYR A 111 -1.79 10.49 -13.74
N GLN A 112 -1.71 10.82 -15.03
CA GLN A 112 -0.51 10.51 -15.81
C GLN A 112 0.60 11.48 -15.43
N LEU A 113 1.75 10.93 -15.08
CA LEU A 113 2.93 11.73 -14.75
C LEU A 113 3.90 11.67 -15.91
N ASP A 114 4.58 12.79 -16.20
CA ASP A 114 5.57 12.79 -17.26
C ASP A 114 6.95 12.52 -16.70
N SER A 115 7.93 12.32 -17.59
CA SER A 115 9.28 11.97 -17.17
C SER A 115 9.97 13.09 -16.41
N SER A 116 9.60 14.34 -16.67
CA SER A 116 10.22 15.46 -15.97
C SER A 116 9.78 15.50 -14.52
N PHE A 117 8.60 15.00 -14.21
CA PHE A 117 8.15 14.89 -12.82
C PHE A 117 9.08 13.99 -12.02
N GLU A 118 9.45 12.84 -12.57
CA GLU A 118 10.33 11.92 -11.86
C GLU A 118 11.68 12.55 -11.55
N GLN A 119 12.22 13.32 -12.49
CA GLN A 119 13.48 14.00 -12.27
C GLN A 119 13.39 15.06 -11.19
N MET A 120 12.23 15.71 -11.11
CA MET A 120 12.02 16.77 -10.15
C MET A 120 11.76 16.28 -8.74
N SER A 121 11.40 15.02 -8.58
CA SER A 121 11.12 14.49 -7.25
C SER A 121 12.36 14.22 -6.43
N TYR A 122 13.51 14.46 -6.98
CA TYR A 122 14.77 14.32 -6.26
C TYR A 122 15.45 15.63 -6.12
#